data_8891906ba21a725228c0abb04314b7f0
#
_entry.id   8891906ba21a725228c0abb04314b7f0
#
_cell.length_a   1.000
_cell.length_b   1.000
_cell.length_c   1.000
_cell.angle_alpha   90.00
_cell.angle_beta   90.00
_cell.angle_gamma   90.00
#
_symmetry.space_group_name_H-M   'P 1'
#
loop_
_entity.id
_entity.type
_entity.pdbx_description
1 polymer ?
#
loop_
_entity_poly.entity_id
_entity_poly.type
_entity_poly.pdbx_seq_one_letter_code
_entity_poly.pdbx_strand_id
1 'polypeptide(L)'
;MKVFLGGTCNESNWRETLIDKLKIDYFNPVVDDWNEECYLNELKERKICDYCLYVITPLMTGVYSIAEVVDDSNKKPEKTIFCILDSDVTVDNELKVFDKGQMKSLRKVGIMVENNGGHFFNSLTEVAEFLNMKGKINA
;
A
#
# COMPACT_ATOMS: atom_id res chain seq x y z
N MET A 1 -11.49 10.83 -7.56
CA MET A 1 -10.14 10.49 -7.05
C MET A 1 -10.07 8.99 -6.78
N LYS A 2 -9.02 8.36 -7.19
CA LYS A 2 -8.85 6.90 -7.14
C LYS A 2 -7.47 6.53 -6.63
N VAL A 3 -7.39 5.53 -5.74
CA VAL A 3 -6.14 5.02 -5.19
C VAL A 3 -5.89 3.57 -5.61
N PHE A 4 -4.66 3.27 -6.01
CA PHE A 4 -4.19 1.92 -6.30
C PHE A 4 -3.76 1.25 -4.98
N LEU A 5 -4.27 0.05 -4.71
CA LEU A 5 -4.02 -0.66 -3.45
C LEU A 5 -2.98 -1.78 -3.63
N GLY A 6 -1.70 -1.40 -3.67
CA GLY A 6 -0.58 -2.32 -3.75
C GLY A 6 -0.09 -2.81 -2.38
N GLY A 7 0.80 -3.78 -2.38
CA GLY A 7 1.42 -4.29 -1.17
C GLY A 7 1.12 -5.75 -0.89
N THR A 8 1.24 -6.15 0.37
CA THR A 8 1.05 -7.54 0.81
C THR A 8 -0.27 -8.12 0.34
N CYS A 9 -0.21 -9.28 -0.33
CA CYS A 9 -1.39 -9.97 -0.88
C CYS A 9 -1.77 -11.20 -0.05
N ASN A 10 -0.80 -11.94 0.43
CA ASN A 10 -0.97 -13.30 0.98
C ASN A 10 -1.87 -13.34 2.22
N GLU A 11 -3.14 -13.67 2.03
CA GLU A 11 -4.10 -13.90 3.11
C GLU A 11 -4.32 -12.72 4.07
N SER A 12 -3.73 -11.55 3.79
CA SER A 12 -3.90 -10.36 4.61
C SER A 12 -5.22 -9.66 4.31
N ASN A 13 -5.91 -9.21 5.34
CA ASN A 13 -7.19 -8.49 5.22
C ASN A 13 -7.02 -6.97 5.27
N TRP A 14 -5.81 -6.45 5.09
CA TRP A 14 -5.60 -5.02 5.21
C TRP A 14 -6.41 -4.21 4.19
N ARG A 15 -6.60 -4.76 2.97
CA ARG A 15 -7.37 -4.06 1.92
C ARG A 15 -8.82 -3.87 2.33
N GLU A 16 -9.47 -4.91 2.80
CA GLU A 16 -10.86 -4.85 3.24
C GLU A 16 -11.02 -3.87 4.41
N THR A 17 -10.10 -3.92 5.36
CA THR A 17 -10.10 -3.00 6.51
C THR A 17 -9.96 -1.54 6.06
N LEU A 18 -9.07 -1.27 5.11
CA LEU A 18 -8.88 0.07 4.57
C LEU A 18 -10.10 0.53 3.76
N ILE A 19 -10.60 -0.34 2.87
CA ILE A 19 -11.75 -0.03 2.00
C ILE A 19 -12.95 0.44 2.81
N ASP A 20 -13.22 -0.18 3.95
CA ASP A 20 -14.30 0.21 4.85
C ASP A 20 -14.16 1.64 5.38
N LYS A 21 -12.96 2.18 5.38
CA LYS A 21 -12.66 3.55 5.86
C LYS A 21 -12.56 4.57 4.73
N LEU A 22 -12.44 4.13 3.48
CA LEU A 22 -12.24 5.02 2.33
C LEU A 22 -13.54 5.66 1.87
N LYS A 23 -13.47 6.93 1.51
CA LYS A 23 -14.56 7.71 0.89
C LYS A 23 -14.22 8.13 -0.54
N ILE A 24 -13.18 7.54 -1.11
CA ILE A 24 -12.75 7.74 -2.50
C ILE A 24 -12.76 6.40 -3.23
N ASP A 25 -12.66 6.44 -4.54
CA ASP A 25 -12.58 5.23 -5.37
C ASP A 25 -11.22 4.54 -5.18
N TYR A 26 -11.20 3.26 -5.46
CA TYR A 26 -9.99 2.46 -5.34
C TYR A 26 -9.91 1.43 -6.47
N PHE A 27 -8.68 0.97 -6.73
CA PHE A 27 -8.43 -0.20 -7.56
C PHE A 27 -7.73 -1.27 -6.69
N ASN A 28 -8.35 -2.43 -6.58
CA ASN A 28 -7.80 -3.57 -5.87
C ASN A 28 -7.22 -4.57 -6.88
N PRO A 29 -5.88 -4.73 -6.96
CA PRO A 29 -5.24 -5.61 -7.94
C PRO A 29 -5.38 -7.10 -7.60
N VAL A 30 -5.85 -7.45 -6.41
CA VAL A 30 -5.96 -8.85 -5.99
C VAL A 30 -7.12 -9.52 -6.69
N VAL A 31 -6.82 -10.62 -7.42
CA VAL A 31 -7.80 -11.43 -8.15
C VAL A 31 -7.55 -12.90 -7.87
N ASP A 32 -8.61 -13.73 -7.93
CA ASP A 32 -8.50 -15.18 -7.70
C ASP A 32 -7.70 -15.88 -8.80
N ASP A 33 -7.97 -15.53 -10.07
CA ASP A 33 -7.30 -16.10 -11.24
C ASP A 33 -6.48 -15.04 -11.94
N TRP A 34 -5.21 -14.91 -11.54
CA TRP A 34 -4.31 -13.94 -12.14
C TRP A 34 -3.84 -14.42 -13.52
N ASN A 35 -3.86 -13.53 -14.51
CA ASN A 35 -3.42 -13.79 -15.87
C ASN A 35 -2.73 -12.55 -16.46
N GLU A 36 -2.29 -12.64 -17.72
CA GLU A 36 -1.61 -11.54 -18.40
C GLU A 36 -2.48 -10.29 -18.53
N GLU A 37 -3.78 -10.46 -18.79
CA GLU A 37 -4.72 -9.34 -18.88
C GLU A 37 -4.82 -8.61 -17.53
N CYS A 38 -4.89 -9.34 -16.43
CA CYS A 38 -4.87 -8.78 -15.07
C CYS A 38 -3.58 -7.99 -14.82
N TYR A 39 -2.45 -8.53 -15.25
CA TYR A 39 -1.15 -7.87 -15.11
C TYR A 39 -1.10 -6.55 -15.89
N LEU A 40 -1.56 -6.54 -17.14
CA LEU A 40 -1.61 -5.33 -17.97
C LEU A 40 -2.53 -4.28 -17.39
N ASN A 41 -3.70 -4.70 -16.87
CA ASN A 41 -4.64 -3.82 -16.20
C ASN A 41 -4.06 -3.23 -14.92
N GLU A 42 -3.34 -4.03 -14.16
CA GLU A 42 -2.63 -3.59 -12.95
C GLU A 42 -1.59 -2.51 -13.27
N LEU A 43 -0.78 -2.72 -14.30
CA LEU A 43 0.21 -1.73 -14.75
C LEU A 43 -0.47 -0.43 -15.18
N LYS A 44 -1.59 -0.53 -15.90
CA LYS A 44 -2.37 0.62 -16.34
C LYS A 44 -2.92 1.39 -15.15
N GLU A 45 -3.56 0.71 -14.20
CA GLU A 45 -4.17 1.35 -13.03
C GLU A 45 -3.12 2.00 -12.13
N ARG A 46 -1.99 1.35 -11.92
CA ARG A 46 -0.85 1.93 -11.19
C ARG A 46 -0.40 3.25 -11.82
N LYS A 47 -0.49 3.36 -13.13
CA LYS A 47 -0.07 4.55 -13.87
C LYS A 47 -1.10 5.67 -13.81
N ILE A 48 -2.39 5.36 -13.86
CA ILE A 48 -3.47 6.35 -13.98
C ILE A 48 -4.12 6.75 -12.66
N CYS A 49 -4.02 5.95 -11.60
CA CYS A 49 -4.58 6.31 -10.29
C CYS A 49 -3.96 7.60 -9.76
N ASP A 50 -4.75 8.36 -9.01
CA ASP A 50 -4.30 9.63 -8.41
C ASP A 50 -3.26 9.39 -7.32
N TYR A 51 -3.38 8.28 -6.60
CA TYR A 51 -2.43 7.84 -5.59
C TYR A 51 -2.13 6.36 -5.76
N CYS A 52 -0.89 5.98 -5.45
CA CYS A 52 -0.48 4.58 -5.35
C CYS A 52 -0.06 4.32 -3.91
N LEU A 53 -0.82 3.46 -3.25
CA LEU A 53 -0.56 3.04 -1.88
C LEU A 53 0.11 1.67 -1.89
N TYR A 54 1.11 1.51 -1.04
CA TYR A 54 1.77 0.22 -0.83
C TYR A 54 1.80 -0.06 0.67
N VAL A 55 1.07 -1.10 1.09
CA VAL A 55 1.00 -1.52 2.50
C VAL A 55 1.78 -2.81 2.68
N ILE A 56 2.72 -2.81 3.60
CA ILE A 56 3.54 -3.98 3.91
C ILE A 56 3.19 -4.48 5.30
N THR A 57 2.89 -5.77 5.41
CA THR A 57 2.57 -6.45 6.67
C THR A 57 3.48 -7.65 6.87
N PRO A 58 3.53 -8.23 8.10
CA PRO A 58 4.32 -9.45 8.35
C PRO A 58 3.92 -10.69 7.55
N LEU A 59 2.79 -10.66 6.85
CA LEU A 59 2.39 -11.74 5.94
C LEU A 59 3.04 -11.63 4.55
N MET A 60 3.84 -10.61 4.33
CA MET A 60 4.58 -10.41 3.08
C MET A 60 5.52 -11.60 2.81
N THR A 61 5.48 -12.15 1.58
CA THR A 61 6.43 -13.16 1.11
C THR A 61 7.26 -12.65 -0.05
N GLY A 62 6.66 -11.88 -0.96
CA GLY A 62 7.38 -11.25 -2.06
C GLY A 62 7.90 -9.87 -1.68
N VAL A 63 8.85 -9.38 -2.47
CA VAL A 63 9.51 -8.08 -2.21
C VAL A 63 9.21 -7.04 -3.29
N TYR A 64 8.44 -7.40 -4.30
CA TYR A 64 8.23 -6.54 -5.47
C TYR A 64 7.57 -5.21 -5.11
N SER A 65 6.64 -5.21 -4.15
CA SER A 65 5.98 -3.98 -3.70
C SER A 65 6.96 -2.98 -3.09
N ILE A 66 8.04 -3.47 -2.46
CA ILE A 66 9.10 -2.60 -1.95
C ILE A 66 9.80 -1.89 -3.12
N ALA A 67 10.11 -2.62 -4.18
CA ALA A 67 10.71 -2.04 -5.38
C ALA A 67 9.76 -1.04 -6.06
N GLU A 68 8.48 -1.38 -6.13
CA GLU A 68 7.46 -0.51 -6.72
C GLU A 68 7.32 0.82 -5.96
N VAL A 69 7.25 0.78 -4.64
CA VAL A 69 7.07 2.00 -3.85
C VAL A 69 8.29 2.91 -3.95
N VAL A 70 9.49 2.35 -3.98
CA VAL A 70 10.71 3.14 -4.17
C VAL A 70 10.76 3.75 -5.56
N ASP A 71 10.45 2.96 -6.59
CA ASP A 71 10.38 3.43 -7.97
C ASP A 71 9.37 4.58 -8.12
N ASP A 72 8.16 4.40 -7.60
CA ASP A 72 7.13 5.43 -7.63
C ASP A 72 7.54 6.67 -6.85
N SER A 73 8.20 6.52 -5.71
CA SER A 73 8.66 7.66 -4.91
C SER A 73 9.69 8.51 -5.65
N ASN A 74 10.43 7.93 -6.58
CA ASN A 74 11.36 8.66 -7.43
C ASN A 74 10.68 9.31 -8.64
N LYS A 75 9.65 8.67 -9.19
CA LYS A 75 8.99 9.12 -10.42
C LYS A 75 7.79 10.03 -10.18
N LYS A 76 7.03 9.76 -9.12
CA LYS A 76 5.79 10.50 -8.78
C LYS A 76 5.63 10.58 -7.26
N PRO A 77 6.56 11.26 -6.56
CA PRO A 77 6.59 11.25 -5.10
C PRO A 77 5.29 11.72 -4.44
N GLU A 78 4.70 12.81 -4.92
CA GLU A 78 3.49 13.37 -4.33
C GLU A 78 2.27 12.44 -4.42
N LYS A 79 2.31 11.43 -5.28
CA LYS A 79 1.25 10.43 -5.45
C LYS A 79 1.56 9.11 -4.77
N THR A 80 2.71 8.98 -4.14
CA THR A 80 3.19 7.73 -3.56
C THR A 80 2.99 7.70 -2.06
N ILE A 81 2.34 6.64 -1.57
CA ILE A 81 2.08 6.41 -0.14
C ILE A 81 2.63 5.06 0.25
N PHE A 82 3.43 5.03 1.30
CA PHE A 82 3.95 3.80 1.90
C PHE A 82 3.41 3.67 3.32
N CYS A 83 2.96 2.46 3.67
CA CYS A 83 2.46 2.17 5.01
C CYS A 83 3.03 0.84 5.49
N ILE A 84 3.56 0.82 6.71
CA ILE A 84 4.03 -0.39 7.35
C ILE A 84 3.11 -0.69 8.52
N LEU A 85 2.55 -1.91 8.53
CA LEU A 85 1.82 -2.45 9.67
C LEU A 85 2.77 -3.39 10.41
N ASP A 86 3.00 -3.14 11.69
CA ASP A 86 3.93 -3.94 12.50
C ASP A 86 3.40 -5.35 12.80
N SER A 87 2.10 -5.55 12.67
CA SER A 87 1.45 -6.84 12.92
C SER A 87 0.37 -7.14 11.90
N ASP A 88 0.06 -8.41 11.75
CA ASP A 88 -1.05 -8.89 10.93
C ASP A 88 -1.52 -10.23 11.48
N VAL A 89 -2.67 -10.71 11.01
CA VAL A 89 -3.27 -11.96 11.49
C VAL A 89 -3.48 -12.89 10.32
N THR A 90 -3.08 -14.18 10.47
CA THR A 90 -3.29 -15.20 9.45
C THR A 90 -4.77 -15.61 9.40
N VAL A 91 -5.15 -16.39 8.38
CA VAL A 91 -6.50 -16.97 8.28
C VAL A 91 -6.84 -17.85 9.46
N ASP A 92 -5.84 -18.44 10.14
CA ASP A 92 -6.00 -19.26 11.33
C ASP A 92 -5.96 -18.44 12.63
N ASN A 93 -6.08 -17.13 12.55
CA ASN A 93 -6.02 -16.18 13.68
C ASN A 93 -4.69 -16.18 14.43
N GLU A 94 -3.61 -16.58 13.78
CA GLU A 94 -2.26 -16.44 14.35
C GLU A 94 -1.74 -15.03 14.16
N LEU A 95 -1.31 -14.39 15.23
CA LEU A 95 -0.67 -13.09 15.18
C LEU A 95 0.75 -13.23 14.62
N LYS A 96 1.07 -12.43 13.60
CA LYS A 96 2.41 -12.28 13.06
C LYS A 96 2.89 -10.87 13.31
N VAL A 97 4.15 -10.74 13.70
CA VAL A 97 4.79 -9.44 13.92
C VAL A 97 6.13 -9.43 13.20
N PHE A 98 6.52 -8.26 12.73
CA PHE A 98 7.89 -8.09 12.25
C PHE A 98 8.85 -8.11 13.44
N ASP A 99 10.00 -8.75 13.26
CA ASP A 99 11.05 -8.63 14.26
C ASP A 99 11.68 -7.23 14.22
N LYS A 100 12.52 -6.94 15.21
CA LYS A 100 13.14 -5.63 15.39
C LYS A 100 14.01 -5.22 14.20
N GLY A 101 14.74 -6.17 13.62
CA GLY A 101 15.58 -5.94 12.45
C GLY A 101 14.79 -5.64 11.20
N GLN A 102 13.71 -6.39 10.98
CA GLN A 102 12.80 -6.15 9.85
C GLN A 102 12.16 -4.78 9.95
N MET A 103 11.64 -4.39 11.13
CA MET A 103 11.04 -3.08 11.33
C MET A 103 12.04 -1.95 11.09
N LYS A 104 13.27 -2.11 11.56
CA LYS A 104 14.33 -1.14 11.31
C LYS A 104 14.60 -0.96 9.81
N SER A 105 14.67 -2.06 9.07
CA SER A 105 14.89 -2.05 7.63
C SER A 105 13.71 -1.40 6.88
N LEU A 106 12.49 -1.75 7.23
CA LEU A 106 11.29 -1.19 6.60
C LEU A 106 11.15 0.31 6.88
N ARG A 107 11.47 0.76 8.09
CA ARG A 107 11.46 2.20 8.41
C ARG A 107 12.44 2.98 7.56
N LYS A 108 13.59 2.39 7.22
CA LYS A 108 14.55 3.02 6.30
C LYS A 108 13.95 3.21 4.91
N VAL A 109 13.16 2.24 4.45
CA VAL A 109 12.41 2.40 3.19
C VAL A 109 11.42 3.56 3.29
N GLY A 110 10.68 3.65 4.40
CA GLY A 110 9.75 4.74 4.67
C GLY A 110 10.42 6.11 4.66
N ILE A 111 11.57 6.23 5.30
CA ILE A 111 12.37 7.47 5.31
C ILE A 111 12.84 7.82 3.89
N MET A 112 13.25 6.83 3.11
CA MET A 112 13.64 7.05 1.72
C MET A 112 12.46 7.61 0.91
N VAL A 113 11.28 7.05 1.07
CA VAL A 113 10.06 7.52 0.40
C VAL A 113 9.76 8.97 0.78
N GLU A 114 9.83 9.30 2.08
CA GLU A 114 9.63 10.68 2.56
C GLU A 114 10.69 11.65 2.01
N ASN A 115 11.94 11.24 1.99
CA ASN A 115 13.04 12.06 1.47
C ASN A 115 12.88 12.34 -0.03
N ASN A 116 12.21 11.46 -0.75
CA ASN A 116 11.87 11.67 -2.16
C ASN A 116 10.64 12.55 -2.35
N GLY A 117 9.94 12.90 -1.27
CA GLY A 117 8.73 13.73 -1.33
C GLY A 117 7.43 12.94 -1.23
N GLY A 118 7.50 11.64 -0.97
CA GLY A 118 6.33 10.78 -0.78
C GLY A 118 5.78 10.85 0.65
N HIS A 119 4.82 9.98 0.92
CA HIS A 119 4.10 9.93 2.19
C HIS A 119 4.36 8.59 2.88
N PHE A 120 4.59 8.62 4.18
CA PHE A 120 4.85 7.42 4.97
C PHE A 120 3.98 7.41 6.23
N PHE A 121 3.24 6.31 6.43
CA PHE A 121 2.34 6.14 7.57
C PHE A 121 2.55 4.78 8.24
N ASN A 122 2.11 4.67 9.49
CA ASN A 122 2.24 3.45 10.30
C ASN A 122 0.89 2.82 10.65
N SER A 123 -0.22 3.35 10.12
CA SER A 123 -1.56 2.79 10.36
C SER A 123 -2.47 3.03 9.16
N LEU A 124 -3.46 2.14 9.00
CA LEU A 124 -4.48 2.28 7.97
C LEU A 124 -5.41 3.46 8.23
N THR A 125 -5.64 3.79 9.49
CA THR A 125 -6.44 4.96 9.87
C THR A 125 -5.81 6.25 9.36
N GLU A 126 -4.51 6.42 9.54
CA GLU A 126 -3.78 7.58 9.03
C GLU A 126 -3.84 7.66 7.50
N VAL A 127 -3.68 6.52 6.82
CA VAL A 127 -3.79 6.44 5.35
C VAL A 127 -5.19 6.89 4.89
N ALA A 128 -6.23 6.36 5.51
CA ALA A 128 -7.61 6.70 5.16
C ALA A 128 -7.90 8.18 5.40
N GLU A 129 -7.48 8.74 6.51
CA GLU A 129 -7.64 10.16 6.82
C GLU A 129 -6.96 11.05 5.77
N PHE A 130 -5.73 10.71 5.40
CA PHE A 130 -4.99 11.42 4.36
C PHE A 130 -5.73 11.39 3.02
N LEU A 131 -6.11 10.21 2.56
CA LEU A 131 -6.78 10.03 1.27
C LEU A 131 -8.16 10.69 1.24
N ASN A 132 -8.93 10.54 2.31
CA ASN A 132 -10.26 11.14 2.39
C ASN A 132 -10.19 12.67 2.41
N MET A 133 -9.19 13.23 3.07
CA MET A 133 -8.95 14.67 3.07
C MET A 133 -8.60 15.16 1.66
N LYS A 134 -7.71 14.46 0.94
CA LYS A 134 -7.36 14.78 -0.44
C LYS A 134 -8.57 14.69 -1.37
N GLY A 135 -9.44 13.72 -1.17
CA GLY A 135 -10.69 13.58 -1.91
C GLY A 135 -11.61 14.78 -1.72
N LYS A 136 -11.72 15.32 -0.52
CA LYS A 136 -12.53 16.52 -0.24
C LYS A 136 -11.97 17.77 -0.92
N ILE A 137 -10.64 17.93 -0.90
CA ILE A 137 -9.98 19.10 -1.50
C ILE A 137 -10.16 19.11 -3.01
N ASN A 138 -10.14 17.93 -3.64
CA ASN A 138 -10.23 17.77 -5.09
C ASN A 138 -11.66 17.52 -5.60
N ALA A 139 -12.63 17.58 -4.72
CA ALA A 139 -14.04 17.38 -5.10
C ALA A 139 -14.64 18.63 -5.75
#